data_952b35f7c7ed0b6f6c2d22b519d5b671
#
_entry.id   952b35f7c7ed0b6f6c2d22b519d5b671
#
_cell.length_a   1.000
_cell.length_b   1.000
_cell.length_c   1.000
_cell.angle_alpha   90.00
_cell.angle_beta   90.00
_cell.angle_gamma   90.00
#
_symmetry.space_group_name_H-M   'P 1'
#
loop_
_entity.id
_entity.type
_entity.pdbx_description
1 polymer ?
#
loop_
_entity_poly.entity_id
_entity_poly.type
_entity_poly.pdbx_seq_one_letter_code
_entity_poly.pdbx_strand_id
1 'polypeptide(L)'
;MAKGRVYLMTAQMEFTSFPFQRKEGIDLLHGALSLAVHSKEVPRFTDFLRLINASFEGEDGFIRGFWEEAFGCFFPESMIDRQGRVSCTGKEKLENLPASIFEMSMTSHSYSVYNAVYAVAYALHNMISFQLKKTESVIEAIHSLLAQHLWELNHFVKIISFNNSVGETIFFNQNGEVETGFDIINWVTFPNLSFLRVKVGDIQPLSLAENTFTISEETIIWPKWFNQTKPFSVCNDHCHPGYRKAKKEGKPFCCYDCLPCPTEKISNQKDMDNCFQCPLDHYPNEEQNFCLPKFVTFLSYEEMLGNIFTSFILTFSIITILLLWLFIKNNDTPIVKANNETLTYILLISLLLSFLCALLYIGQPHQWTCLLRQVTFGIIFSMAVSSILAKTIIVILAFMATKPGSRIRKWMGKRLGLSIVLSCSFIQTIICTVWLSTFPPFLDVDMYSMPKEIVLICKEGSAIMFYCVLGFMGLLAIISFVVAFLVRKLPDTFNEAKFITFSMLVFCSVWLSFVPTYLSTKGKYMVAVEIFSILCSSGGLLAFIFFPKCYIILLRPDLNNKEQLKGGKKLNSLP
;
A
#
# COMPACT_ATOMS: atom_id res chain seq x y z
N MET A 1 -12.17 16.85 21.90
CA MET A 1 -10.90 16.65 22.63
C MET A 1 -10.62 15.17 22.77
N ALA A 2 -9.37 14.76 22.60
CA ALA A 2 -9.00 13.34 22.65
C ALA A 2 -9.10 12.80 24.08
N LYS A 3 -9.91 11.76 24.28
CA LYS A 3 -9.95 10.99 25.53
C LYS A 3 -8.56 10.35 25.76
N GLY A 4 -8.14 10.20 27.03
CA GLY A 4 -6.87 9.54 27.37
C GLY A 4 -5.66 10.47 27.45
N ARG A 5 -5.87 11.79 27.64
CA ARG A 5 -4.78 12.77 27.82
C ARG A 5 -4.94 13.52 29.15
N VAL A 6 -3.82 13.87 29.76
CA VAL A 6 -3.75 14.83 30.86
C VAL A 6 -3.31 16.16 30.28
N TYR A 7 -4.03 17.23 30.62
CA TYR A 7 -3.67 18.58 30.20
C TYR A 7 -2.70 19.20 31.19
N LEU A 8 -1.58 19.71 30.70
CA LEU A 8 -0.64 20.52 31.47
C LEU A 8 -0.72 21.96 30.96
N MET A 9 -1.04 22.89 31.84
CA MET A 9 -1.21 24.32 31.54
C MET A 9 -0.07 25.14 32.12
N THR A 10 0.32 26.19 31.41
CA THR A 10 1.33 27.15 31.89
C THR A 10 0.72 28.16 32.86
N ALA A 11 1.55 28.87 33.60
CA ALA A 11 1.11 29.90 34.53
C ALA A 11 0.32 31.05 33.88
N GLN A 12 0.52 31.28 32.58
CA GLN A 12 -0.27 32.28 31.82
C GLN A 12 -1.73 31.85 31.61
N MET A 13 -2.04 30.58 31.78
CA MET A 13 -3.40 30.02 31.66
C MET A 13 -4.16 30.06 33.00
N GLU A 14 -3.67 30.76 33.98
CA GLU A 14 -4.35 30.96 35.27
C GLU A 14 -5.52 31.92 35.11
N PHE A 15 -6.64 31.41 34.64
CA PHE A 15 -7.83 32.18 34.31
C PHE A 15 -8.69 32.47 35.56
N THR A 16 -8.45 33.57 36.20
CA THR A 16 -9.41 34.08 37.18
C THR A 16 -10.38 35.12 36.60
N SER A 17 -10.15 35.58 35.36
CA SER A 17 -10.79 36.80 34.86
C SER A 17 -11.63 36.67 33.57
N PHE A 18 -12.02 35.47 33.14
CA PHE A 18 -12.85 35.33 31.92
C PHE A 18 -14.18 34.62 32.19
N PRO A 19 -15.22 35.30 32.69
CA PRO A 19 -16.54 34.74 32.92
C PRO A 19 -17.18 34.20 31.63
N PHE A 20 -16.83 34.74 30.45
CA PHE A 20 -17.42 34.36 29.17
C PHE A 20 -16.89 33.05 28.59
N GLN A 21 -15.66 32.65 28.90
CA GLN A 21 -15.08 31.40 28.42
C GLN A 21 -15.48 30.18 29.26
N ARG A 22 -16.21 30.40 30.36
CA ARG A 22 -16.48 29.37 31.37
C ARG A 22 -17.83 28.69 31.27
N LYS A 23 -18.69 29.10 30.35
CA LYS A 23 -20.01 28.43 30.17
C LYS A 23 -19.95 27.07 29.49
N GLU A 24 -18.93 26.83 28.69
CA GLU A 24 -18.76 25.54 27.97
C GLU A 24 -17.33 25.03 28.13
N GLY A 25 -17.17 23.81 28.62
CA GLY A 25 -15.88 23.12 28.60
C GLY A 25 -15.07 23.08 29.89
N ILE A 26 -15.57 23.61 31.02
CA ILE A 26 -14.89 23.48 32.33
C ILE A 26 -14.65 22.02 32.72
N ASP A 27 -15.57 21.12 32.39
CA ASP A 27 -15.41 19.69 32.64
C ASP A 27 -14.17 19.05 31.98
N LEU A 28 -13.64 19.69 30.96
CA LEU A 28 -12.42 19.27 30.27
C LEU A 28 -11.15 19.53 31.11
N LEU A 29 -11.22 20.45 32.04
CA LEU A 29 -10.12 20.77 32.97
C LEU A 29 -10.07 19.81 34.16
N HIS A 30 -11.07 18.95 34.35
CA HIS A 30 -11.05 18.01 35.46
C HIS A 30 -9.83 17.10 35.39
N GLY A 31 -9.02 17.13 36.43
CA GLY A 31 -7.76 16.38 36.48
C GLY A 31 -6.61 17.01 35.71
N ALA A 32 -6.76 18.22 35.18
CA ALA A 32 -5.66 18.97 34.59
C ALA A 32 -4.67 19.43 35.64
N LEU A 33 -3.41 19.57 35.25
CA LEU A 33 -2.36 20.17 36.07
C LEU A 33 -1.98 21.53 35.47
N SER A 34 -1.79 22.54 36.34
CA SER A 34 -1.29 23.86 35.92
C SER A 34 -0.13 24.28 36.79
N LEU A 35 0.76 25.05 36.19
CA LEU A 35 1.77 25.81 36.94
C LEU A 35 1.16 27.15 37.28
N ALA A 36 1.19 27.53 38.54
CA ALA A 36 0.81 28.85 39.02
C ALA A 36 2.05 29.54 39.62
N VAL A 37 2.16 30.84 39.50
CA VAL A 37 3.20 31.58 40.24
C VAL A 37 2.97 31.38 41.72
N HIS A 38 4.02 31.14 42.48
CA HIS A 38 3.92 30.87 43.92
C HIS A 38 3.13 31.95 44.65
N SER A 39 2.19 31.55 45.51
CA SER A 39 1.38 32.44 46.30
C SER A 39 1.11 31.87 47.70
N LYS A 40 0.93 32.74 48.67
CA LYS A 40 0.50 32.39 50.01
C LYS A 40 -0.73 33.21 50.41
N GLU A 41 -1.56 32.64 51.24
CA GLU A 41 -2.70 33.35 51.80
C GLU A 41 -2.24 34.47 52.75
N VAL A 42 -2.58 35.71 52.41
CA VAL A 42 -2.28 36.89 53.24
C VAL A 42 -3.34 36.99 54.33
N PRO A 43 -2.94 37.13 55.62
CA PRO A 43 -3.90 37.31 56.72
C PRO A 43 -4.85 38.47 56.47
N ARG A 44 -6.15 38.26 56.74
CA ARG A 44 -7.24 39.24 56.56
C ARG A 44 -7.56 39.61 55.09
N PHE A 45 -6.98 38.95 54.09
CA PHE A 45 -7.31 39.25 52.71
C PHE A 45 -8.78 38.91 52.39
N THR A 46 -9.25 37.76 52.83
CA THR A 46 -10.67 37.37 52.69
C THR A 46 -11.62 38.33 53.42
N ASP A 47 -11.23 38.80 54.59
CA ASP A 47 -12.02 39.78 55.32
C ASP A 47 -12.08 41.15 54.58
N PHE A 48 -10.98 41.55 53.99
CA PHE A 48 -10.92 42.71 53.11
C PHE A 48 -11.88 42.56 51.91
N LEU A 49 -11.87 41.44 51.25
CA LEU A 49 -12.77 41.17 50.10
C LEU A 49 -14.26 41.21 50.53
N ARG A 50 -14.60 40.76 51.74
CA ARG A 50 -15.97 40.85 52.28
C ARG A 50 -16.43 42.25 52.53
N LEU A 51 -15.52 43.19 52.75
CA LEU A 51 -15.82 44.61 52.99
C LEU A 51 -16.02 45.38 51.68
N ILE A 52 -15.57 44.84 50.55
CA ILE A 52 -15.73 45.52 49.26
C ILE A 52 -17.22 45.55 48.89
N ASN A 53 -17.73 46.76 48.64
CA ASN A 53 -19.10 46.94 48.19
C ASN A 53 -19.12 48.08 47.14
N ALA A 54 -19.72 47.83 46.00
CA ALA A 54 -19.82 48.82 44.92
C ALA A 54 -20.58 50.13 45.26
N SER A 55 -21.38 50.11 46.34
CA SER A 55 -22.09 51.32 46.82
C SER A 55 -21.22 52.26 47.67
N PHE A 56 -20.07 51.79 48.18
CA PHE A 56 -19.22 52.53 49.11
C PHE A 56 -18.19 53.43 48.42
N GLU A 57 -17.82 53.04 47.18
CA GLU A 57 -16.76 53.76 46.45
C GLU A 57 -17.36 54.38 45.17
N GLY A 58 -18.07 55.53 45.40
CA GLY A 58 -18.80 56.28 44.37
C GLY A 58 -17.97 56.76 43.17
N GLU A 59 -16.65 56.63 43.21
CA GLU A 59 -15.73 57.10 42.15
C GLU A 59 -15.00 56.04 41.39
N ASP A 60 -15.06 54.73 41.79
CA ASP A 60 -14.37 53.63 41.06
C ASP A 60 -15.27 52.96 40.03
N GLY A 61 -15.13 53.40 38.79
CA GLY A 61 -15.89 52.88 37.68
C GLY A 61 -15.54 51.39 37.35
N PHE A 62 -14.36 50.90 37.76
CA PHE A 62 -13.96 49.49 37.52
C PHE A 62 -14.73 48.56 38.46
N ILE A 63 -14.87 48.88 39.71
CA ILE A 63 -15.63 48.06 40.67
C ILE A 63 -17.11 48.02 40.26
N ARG A 64 -17.69 49.15 39.83
CA ARG A 64 -19.07 49.20 39.34
C ARG A 64 -19.26 48.34 38.11
N GLY A 65 -18.40 48.45 37.08
CA GLY A 65 -18.48 47.66 35.88
C GLY A 65 -18.31 46.17 36.15
N PHE A 66 -17.39 45.77 37.05
CA PHE A 66 -17.25 44.39 37.49
C PHE A 66 -18.51 43.90 38.20
N TRP A 67 -19.11 44.67 39.09
CA TRP A 67 -20.32 44.32 39.83
C TRP A 67 -21.51 44.08 38.92
N GLU A 68 -21.73 44.97 37.96
CA GLU A 68 -22.79 44.85 36.96
C GLU A 68 -22.66 43.56 36.15
N GLU A 69 -21.45 43.23 35.74
CA GLU A 69 -21.19 42.03 34.95
C GLU A 69 -21.26 40.75 35.79
N ALA A 70 -20.69 40.76 37.00
CA ALA A 70 -20.62 39.60 37.87
C ALA A 70 -21.99 39.20 38.44
N PHE A 71 -22.83 40.17 38.79
CA PHE A 71 -24.15 39.94 39.36
C PHE A 71 -25.29 40.05 38.33
N GLY A 72 -24.99 40.48 37.09
CA GLY A 72 -25.99 40.62 36.03
C GLY A 72 -27.01 41.71 36.31
N CYS A 73 -26.66 42.74 37.13
CA CYS A 73 -27.50 43.86 37.49
C CYS A 73 -26.94 45.16 36.88
N PHE A 74 -27.61 46.31 37.06
CA PHE A 74 -27.11 47.64 36.65
C PHE A 74 -27.32 48.69 37.74
N PHE A 75 -26.44 49.68 37.82
CA PHE A 75 -26.58 50.83 38.66
C PHE A 75 -27.36 51.91 37.90
N PRO A 76 -28.33 52.65 38.57
CA PRO A 76 -29.22 53.64 37.93
C PRO A 76 -28.52 54.82 37.25
N GLU A 77 -27.29 55.08 37.59
CA GLU A 77 -26.47 56.17 37.05
C GLU A 77 -25.63 55.77 35.81
N SER A 78 -25.64 54.51 35.39
CA SER A 78 -24.92 54.13 34.20
C SER A 78 -25.66 54.63 32.96
N MET A 79 -24.97 55.35 32.06
CA MET A 79 -25.53 56.01 30.86
C MET A 79 -26.04 55.02 29.79
N ILE A 80 -26.04 53.74 30.07
CA ILE A 80 -26.49 52.70 29.14
C ILE A 80 -27.83 52.15 29.60
N ASP A 81 -28.89 52.76 29.07
CA ASP A 81 -30.26 52.26 29.24
C ASP A 81 -30.43 50.90 28.60
N ARG A 82 -30.34 49.84 29.39
CA ARG A 82 -30.58 48.46 28.97
C ARG A 82 -31.91 47.97 29.52
N GLN A 83 -32.97 48.18 28.74
CA GLN A 83 -34.31 47.71 29.05
C GLN A 83 -34.30 46.21 29.47
N GLY A 84 -34.75 45.93 30.71
CA GLY A 84 -35.04 44.58 31.19
C GLY A 84 -34.05 43.95 32.17
N ARG A 85 -33.01 44.65 32.64
CA ARG A 85 -32.12 44.13 33.70
C ARG A 85 -32.56 44.59 35.09
N VAL A 86 -32.25 43.75 36.10
CA VAL A 86 -32.51 44.05 37.53
C VAL A 86 -31.54 45.10 38.03
N SER A 87 -32.01 46.07 38.81
CA SER A 87 -31.14 47.08 39.47
C SER A 87 -30.29 46.42 40.56
N CYS A 88 -29.00 46.78 40.63
CA CYS A 88 -28.14 46.39 41.73
C CYS A 88 -28.64 47.01 43.05
N THR A 89 -28.73 46.19 44.08
CA THR A 89 -29.25 46.64 45.42
C THR A 89 -28.16 47.17 46.34
N GLY A 90 -26.87 46.95 45.97
CA GLY A 90 -25.73 47.23 46.83
C GLY A 90 -25.58 46.24 48.00
N LYS A 91 -26.42 45.24 48.09
CA LYS A 91 -26.36 44.19 49.14
C LYS A 91 -25.75 42.87 48.60
N GLU A 92 -25.43 42.84 47.33
CA GLU A 92 -24.75 41.70 46.70
C GLU A 92 -23.38 41.49 47.35
N LYS A 93 -23.01 40.25 47.60
CA LYS A 93 -21.74 39.92 48.24
C LYS A 93 -20.88 39.04 47.31
N LEU A 94 -19.59 39.35 47.24
CA LEU A 94 -18.62 38.59 46.44
C LEU A 94 -18.55 37.09 46.82
N GLU A 95 -18.74 36.80 48.12
CA GLU A 95 -18.75 35.42 48.64
C GLU A 95 -19.89 34.54 48.07
N ASN A 96 -20.94 35.14 47.52
CA ASN A 96 -22.06 34.43 46.90
C ASN A 96 -21.83 34.11 45.44
N LEU A 97 -20.79 34.62 44.82
CA LEU A 97 -20.42 34.33 43.46
C LEU A 97 -19.77 32.94 43.38
N PRO A 98 -20.06 32.16 42.33
CA PRO A 98 -19.35 30.93 42.12
C PRO A 98 -17.85 31.22 41.89
N ALA A 99 -16.98 30.30 42.32
CA ALA A 99 -15.53 30.43 42.18
C ALA A 99 -15.09 30.61 40.70
N SER A 100 -15.95 30.23 39.76
CA SER A 100 -15.74 30.47 38.33
C SER A 100 -15.84 31.95 37.92
N ILE A 101 -16.50 32.79 38.71
CA ILE A 101 -16.65 34.23 38.44
C ILE A 101 -15.72 35.04 39.34
N PHE A 102 -15.68 34.73 40.63
CA PHE A 102 -14.81 35.41 41.58
C PHE A 102 -14.28 34.41 42.62
N GLU A 103 -12.99 34.48 42.88
CA GLU A 103 -12.31 33.60 43.83
C GLU A 103 -11.97 34.39 45.08
N MET A 104 -12.47 33.94 46.25
CA MET A 104 -12.26 34.61 47.54
C MET A 104 -10.87 34.33 48.13
N SER A 105 -10.13 33.34 47.62
CA SER A 105 -8.76 33.05 48.02
C SER A 105 -7.75 33.94 47.31
N MET A 106 -6.57 34.10 47.89
CA MET A 106 -5.48 34.87 47.31
C MET A 106 -4.98 34.21 46.02
N THR A 107 -5.14 34.90 44.89
CA THR A 107 -4.59 34.44 43.63
C THR A 107 -3.12 34.81 43.48
N SER A 108 -2.37 34.12 42.61
CA SER A 108 -0.97 34.43 42.33
C SER A 108 -0.77 35.88 41.85
N HIS A 109 -1.70 36.39 41.05
CA HIS A 109 -1.66 37.77 40.58
C HIS A 109 -1.93 38.78 41.72
N SER A 110 -2.93 38.50 42.56
CA SER A 110 -3.23 39.33 43.72
C SER A 110 -2.05 39.38 44.69
N TYR A 111 -1.39 38.22 44.91
CA TYR A 111 -0.21 38.12 45.75
C TYR A 111 0.98 38.89 45.17
N SER A 112 1.18 38.84 43.86
CA SER A 112 2.22 39.61 43.17
C SER A 112 1.98 41.12 43.28
N VAL A 113 0.73 41.58 43.11
CA VAL A 113 0.37 43.00 43.28
C VAL A 113 0.58 43.42 44.71
N TYR A 114 0.15 42.63 45.70
CA TYR A 114 0.37 42.88 47.10
C TYR A 114 1.86 43.08 47.42
N ASN A 115 2.72 42.15 47.01
CA ASN A 115 4.15 42.25 47.23
C ASN A 115 4.79 43.44 46.48
N ALA A 116 4.31 43.75 45.27
CA ALA A 116 4.80 44.92 44.52
C ALA A 116 4.48 46.25 45.21
N VAL A 117 3.27 46.39 45.75
CA VAL A 117 2.90 47.58 46.51
C VAL A 117 3.77 47.77 47.79
N TYR A 118 3.98 46.66 48.51
CA TYR A 118 4.88 46.68 49.67
C TYR A 118 6.33 46.97 49.27
N ALA A 119 6.81 46.42 48.17
CA ALA A 119 8.17 46.69 47.66
C ALA A 119 8.37 48.20 47.40
N VAL A 120 7.40 48.82 46.73
CA VAL A 120 7.44 50.30 46.51
C VAL A 120 7.36 51.06 47.80
N ALA A 121 6.47 50.68 48.74
CA ALA A 121 6.33 51.35 50.05
C ALA A 121 7.63 51.28 50.87
N TYR A 122 8.26 50.12 50.96
CA TYR A 122 9.55 49.94 51.62
C TYR A 122 10.68 50.71 50.93
N ALA A 123 10.71 50.68 49.57
CA ALA A 123 11.68 51.48 48.82
C ALA A 123 11.57 52.98 49.07
N LEU A 124 10.33 53.47 49.08
CA LEU A 124 10.05 54.86 49.45
C LEU A 124 10.46 55.18 50.89
N HIS A 125 10.14 54.32 51.85
CA HIS A 125 10.56 54.45 53.23
C HIS A 125 12.09 54.52 53.36
N ASN A 126 12.82 53.62 52.67
CA ASN A 126 14.27 53.62 52.66
C ASN A 126 14.85 54.91 52.02
N MET A 127 14.24 55.34 50.91
CA MET A 127 14.61 56.56 50.23
C MET A 127 14.41 57.81 51.14
N ILE A 128 13.25 57.91 51.80
CA ILE A 128 12.95 58.96 52.77
C ILE A 128 13.93 58.91 53.95
N SER A 129 14.17 57.75 54.53
CA SER A 129 15.10 57.53 55.63
C SER A 129 16.54 57.93 55.28
N PHE A 130 16.96 57.65 54.00
CA PHE A 130 18.26 58.07 53.49
C PHE A 130 18.36 59.63 53.38
N GLN A 131 17.31 60.26 52.88
CA GLN A 131 17.24 61.73 52.77
C GLN A 131 17.22 62.43 54.15
N LEU A 132 16.45 61.89 55.12
CA LEU A 132 16.41 62.38 56.47
C LEU A 132 17.74 62.31 57.20
N LYS A 133 18.59 61.39 56.89
CA LYS A 133 19.96 61.31 57.40
C LYS A 133 20.90 62.37 56.82
N LYS A 134 20.52 62.93 55.66
CA LYS A 134 21.26 63.98 54.96
C LYS A 134 20.80 65.37 55.31
N THR A 135 19.56 65.58 55.80
CA THR A 135 18.91 66.90 56.04
C THR A 135 18.37 66.91 57.44
N GLU A 136 18.52 68.03 58.15
CA GLU A 136 18.08 68.21 59.57
C GLU A 136 16.56 68.40 59.74
N SER A 137 15.81 68.58 58.62
CA SER A 137 14.36 68.88 58.64
C SER A 137 13.57 67.92 57.81
N VAL A 138 12.48 67.32 58.37
CA VAL A 138 11.55 66.41 57.68
C VAL A 138 10.85 67.10 56.51
N ILE A 139 10.52 68.37 56.62
CA ILE A 139 9.83 69.18 55.62
C ILE A 139 10.73 69.38 54.38
N GLU A 140 12.02 69.68 54.61
CA GLU A 140 12.99 69.84 53.54
C GLU A 140 13.26 68.47 52.80
N ALA A 141 13.30 67.39 53.56
CA ALA A 141 13.43 66.06 52.97
C ALA A 141 12.24 65.71 52.09
N ILE A 142 11.00 65.99 52.48
CA ILE A 142 9.79 65.76 51.67
C ILE A 142 9.74 66.70 50.45
N HIS A 143 10.13 68.00 50.64
CA HIS A 143 10.20 68.96 49.53
C HIS A 143 11.27 68.57 48.50
N SER A 144 12.41 68.05 48.95
CA SER A 144 13.48 67.47 48.10
C SER A 144 13.00 66.24 47.36
N LEU A 145 12.19 65.41 47.97
CA LEU A 145 11.58 64.24 47.36
C LEU A 145 10.58 64.57 46.23
N LEU A 146 9.77 65.59 46.40
CA LEU A 146 8.84 66.13 45.42
C LEU A 146 9.54 66.82 44.23
N ALA A 147 10.75 67.37 44.50
CA ALA A 147 11.58 68.02 43.49
C ALA A 147 12.59 67.10 42.79
N GLN A 148 12.91 65.94 43.37
CA GLN A 148 13.83 64.97 42.80
C GLN A 148 13.16 64.03 41.87
N HIS A 149 13.92 63.59 40.86
CA HIS A 149 13.46 62.69 39.79
C HIS A 149 13.10 61.28 40.31
N LEU A 150 11.87 60.84 40.10
CA LEU A 150 11.34 59.51 40.48
C LEU A 150 12.20 58.32 40.00
N TRP A 151 13.17 58.53 39.10
CA TRP A 151 14.12 57.53 38.69
C TRP A 151 15.04 57.04 39.82
N GLU A 152 15.30 57.80 40.85
CA GLU A 152 16.08 57.36 42.01
C GLU A 152 15.38 56.26 42.80
N LEU A 153 14.05 56.26 42.82
CA LEU A 153 13.26 55.19 43.43
C LEU A 153 13.60 53.80 42.85
N ASN A 154 13.87 53.75 41.56
CA ASN A 154 14.24 52.48 40.90
C ASN A 154 15.53 51.87 41.51
N HIS A 155 16.47 52.73 41.96
CA HIS A 155 17.66 52.22 42.62
C HIS A 155 17.30 51.59 43.98
N PHE A 156 16.43 52.18 44.76
CA PHE A 156 15.97 51.66 46.06
C PHE A 156 15.12 50.39 45.88
N VAL A 157 14.28 50.34 44.87
CA VAL A 157 13.49 49.11 44.53
C VAL A 157 14.41 47.95 44.18
N LYS A 158 15.48 48.18 43.43
CA LYS A 158 16.40 47.10 43.02
C LYS A 158 17.20 46.47 44.17
N ILE A 159 17.47 47.24 45.24
CA ILE A 159 18.27 46.78 46.37
C ILE A 159 17.43 46.36 47.59
N ILE A 160 16.10 46.39 47.46
CA ILE A 160 15.24 46.10 48.59
C ILE A 160 15.20 44.62 48.93
N SER A 161 15.17 44.31 50.22
CA SER A 161 14.84 43.01 50.79
C SER A 161 13.96 43.22 52.00
N PHE A 162 12.78 42.60 52.04
CA PHE A 162 11.85 42.70 53.16
C PHE A 162 11.09 41.39 53.37
N ASN A 163 10.62 41.20 54.60
CA ASN A 163 9.71 40.08 54.89
C ASN A 163 8.27 40.61 54.80
N ASN A 164 7.44 39.96 54.03
CA ASN A 164 6.03 40.26 53.95
C ASN A 164 5.24 39.72 55.17
N SER A 165 3.94 39.98 55.22
CA SER A 165 3.08 39.57 56.35
C SER A 165 2.94 38.07 56.55
N VAL A 166 3.29 37.26 55.57
CA VAL A 166 3.29 35.78 55.64
C VAL A 166 4.67 35.21 55.95
N GLY A 167 5.66 36.06 56.30
CA GLY A 167 7.02 35.67 56.66
C GLY A 167 7.90 35.26 55.48
N GLU A 168 7.53 35.63 54.27
CA GLU A 168 8.32 35.37 53.08
C GLU A 168 9.24 36.54 52.76
N THR A 169 10.51 36.24 52.45
CA THR A 169 11.49 37.25 52.10
C THR A 169 11.39 37.60 50.63
N ILE A 170 11.05 38.83 50.32
CA ILE A 170 10.95 39.34 48.94
C ILE A 170 12.19 40.18 48.65
N PHE A 171 12.89 39.83 47.57
CA PHE A 171 14.05 40.56 47.06
C PHE A 171 14.13 40.46 45.54
N PHE A 172 14.87 41.37 44.91
CA PHE A 172 15.10 41.38 43.48
C PHE A 172 16.52 40.89 43.19
N ASN A 173 16.66 40.02 42.16
CA ASN A 173 17.95 39.57 41.68
C ASN A 173 18.65 40.70 40.86
N GLN A 174 19.86 40.39 40.34
CA GLN A 174 20.64 41.35 39.54
C GLN A 174 19.93 41.84 38.28
N ASN A 175 19.01 41.03 37.75
CA ASN A 175 18.18 41.37 36.58
C ASN A 175 16.93 42.22 36.93
N GLY A 176 16.66 42.42 38.23
CA GLY A 176 15.45 43.11 38.70
C GLY A 176 14.20 42.22 38.73
N GLU A 177 14.39 40.90 38.78
CA GLU A 177 13.32 39.90 38.84
C GLU A 177 13.19 39.36 40.27
N VAL A 178 11.96 39.02 40.66
CA VAL A 178 11.70 38.32 41.93
C VAL A 178 11.83 36.83 41.66
N GLU A 179 12.74 36.15 42.35
CA GLU A 179 12.93 34.70 42.26
C GLU A 179 11.84 33.97 43.06
N THR A 180 10.64 33.93 42.51
CA THR A 180 9.52 33.15 43.05
C THR A 180 9.45 31.81 42.32
N GLY A 181 9.15 30.73 43.05
CA GLY A 181 8.89 29.43 42.44
C GLY A 181 7.51 29.35 41.77
N PHE A 182 7.15 28.15 41.40
CA PHE A 182 5.83 27.85 40.87
C PHE A 182 5.14 26.82 41.77
N ASP A 183 3.83 26.99 41.94
CA ASP A 183 2.98 25.99 42.56
C ASP A 183 2.37 25.09 41.47
N ILE A 184 2.31 23.78 41.72
CA ILE A 184 1.64 22.83 40.85
C ILE A 184 0.21 22.66 41.35
N ILE A 185 -0.74 23.04 40.53
CA ILE A 185 -2.17 23.08 40.87
C ILE A 185 -2.90 21.99 40.07
N ASN A 186 -3.68 21.17 40.79
CA ASN A 186 -4.61 20.23 40.19
C ASN A 186 -6.02 20.81 40.13
N TRP A 187 -6.65 20.78 38.96
CA TRP A 187 -7.99 21.34 38.74
C TRP A 187 -9.06 20.25 38.97
N VAL A 188 -9.93 20.48 39.93
CA VAL A 188 -11.05 19.62 40.26
C VAL A 188 -12.34 20.34 39.92
N THR A 189 -13.08 19.85 38.93
CA THR A 189 -14.34 20.47 38.50
C THR A 189 -15.54 19.68 38.99
N PHE A 190 -16.64 20.38 39.25
CA PHE A 190 -17.90 19.85 39.76
C PHE A 190 -19.04 20.04 38.72
N PRO A 191 -20.13 19.22 38.79
CA PRO A 191 -21.25 19.32 37.84
C PRO A 191 -21.97 20.68 37.83
N ASN A 192 -21.88 21.44 38.93
CA ASN A 192 -22.45 22.79 39.07
C ASN A 192 -21.59 23.89 38.42
N LEU A 193 -20.62 23.53 37.57
CA LEU A 193 -19.67 24.42 36.94
C LEU A 193 -18.71 25.14 37.91
N SER A 194 -18.68 24.72 39.19
CA SER A 194 -17.64 25.17 40.11
C SER A 194 -16.36 24.34 39.95
N PHE A 195 -15.26 24.89 40.42
CA PHE A 195 -13.97 24.20 40.44
C PHE A 195 -13.22 24.47 41.73
N LEU A 196 -12.31 23.56 42.05
CA LEU A 196 -11.37 23.72 43.16
C LEU A 196 -9.96 23.61 42.60
N ARG A 197 -9.08 24.50 42.98
CA ARG A 197 -7.65 24.48 42.69
C ARG A 197 -6.92 23.88 43.90
N VAL A 198 -6.36 22.67 43.72
CA VAL A 198 -5.66 21.97 44.80
C VAL A 198 -4.16 22.03 44.51
N LYS A 199 -3.41 22.65 45.42
CA LYS A 199 -1.94 22.60 45.33
C LYS A 199 -1.47 21.17 45.62
N VAL A 200 -0.78 20.59 44.66
CA VAL A 200 -0.25 19.20 44.71
C VAL A 200 1.28 19.15 44.69
N GLY A 201 1.93 20.28 44.52
CA GLY A 201 3.38 20.34 44.52
C GLY A 201 3.92 21.76 44.34
N ASP A 202 5.22 21.91 44.38
CA ASP A 202 5.91 23.17 44.13
C ASP A 202 7.24 22.95 43.39
N ILE A 203 7.63 23.97 42.66
CA ILE A 203 8.89 24.10 41.97
C ILE A 203 9.62 25.30 42.56
N GLN A 204 10.71 25.07 43.25
CA GLN A 204 11.50 26.16 43.84
C GLN A 204 12.65 26.56 42.90
N PRO A 205 13.09 27.86 42.94
CA PRO A 205 14.25 28.29 42.18
C PRO A 205 15.52 27.53 42.61
N LEU A 206 16.40 27.23 41.65
CA LEU A 206 17.65 26.49 41.89
C LEU A 206 18.57 27.14 42.95
N SER A 207 18.40 28.46 43.18
CA SER A 207 19.22 29.23 44.12
C SER A 207 18.88 28.98 45.59
N LEU A 208 17.74 28.34 45.91
CA LEU A 208 17.21 28.28 47.26
C LEU A 208 17.16 26.88 47.91
N ALA A 209 17.28 25.78 47.14
CA ALA A 209 17.15 24.43 47.71
C ALA A 209 17.80 23.35 46.89
N GLU A 210 18.28 22.27 47.57
CA GLU A 210 18.77 21.05 46.91
C GLU A 210 17.67 20.26 46.18
N ASN A 211 16.42 20.35 46.63
CA ASN A 211 15.26 19.72 46.00
C ASN A 211 14.36 20.77 45.36
N THR A 212 14.52 21.01 44.08
CA THR A 212 13.81 22.05 43.33
C THR A 212 12.38 21.69 42.93
N PHE A 213 11.97 20.42 43.07
CA PHE A 213 10.68 19.92 42.61
C PHE A 213 10.07 18.97 43.64
N THR A 214 8.87 19.31 44.12
CA THR A 214 8.07 18.46 44.99
C THR A 214 6.71 18.19 44.35
N ILE A 215 6.19 16.97 44.46
CA ILE A 215 4.83 16.64 44.03
C ILE A 215 4.27 15.51 44.92
N SER A 216 3.03 15.71 45.37
CA SER A 216 2.28 14.71 46.13
C SER A 216 1.36 13.95 45.18
N GLU A 217 1.82 12.82 44.66
CA GLU A 217 1.07 12.02 43.68
C GLU A 217 -0.26 11.53 44.21
N GLU A 218 -0.37 11.29 45.52
CA GLU A 218 -1.58 10.77 46.18
C GLU A 218 -2.73 11.78 46.22
N THR A 219 -2.42 13.09 46.16
CA THR A 219 -3.40 14.15 46.19
C THR A 219 -3.94 14.51 44.81
N ILE A 220 -3.34 13.98 43.74
CA ILE A 220 -3.75 14.30 42.38
C ILE A 220 -5.04 13.56 42.03
N ILE A 221 -6.06 14.31 41.66
CA ILE A 221 -7.28 13.79 41.08
C ILE A 221 -7.09 13.70 39.56
N TRP A 222 -7.05 12.47 39.00
CA TRP A 222 -6.86 12.26 37.59
C TRP A 222 -8.19 12.41 36.81
N PRO A 223 -8.15 12.72 35.51
CA PRO A 223 -9.34 12.73 34.66
C PRO A 223 -10.14 11.41 34.75
N LYS A 224 -11.46 11.50 34.65
CA LYS A 224 -12.40 10.34 34.83
C LYS A 224 -12.07 9.12 33.98
N TRP A 225 -11.49 9.31 32.81
CA TRP A 225 -11.11 8.19 31.92
C TRP A 225 -9.91 7.37 32.38
N PHE A 226 -9.15 7.83 33.38
CA PHE A 226 -8.06 7.06 33.99
C PHE A 226 -8.49 6.28 35.26
N ASN A 227 -9.77 6.32 35.65
CA ASN A 227 -10.30 5.66 36.84
C ASN A 227 -9.44 5.89 38.11
N GLN A 228 -8.92 7.12 38.28
CA GLN A 228 -8.03 7.49 39.38
C GLN A 228 -6.69 6.71 39.41
N THR A 229 -6.30 6.05 38.30
CA THR A 229 -4.98 5.46 38.17
C THR A 229 -4.02 6.43 37.52
N LYS A 230 -2.75 6.40 37.96
CA LYS A 230 -1.70 7.22 37.37
C LYS A 230 -1.55 6.91 35.89
N PRO A 231 -1.69 7.88 34.99
CA PRO A 231 -1.53 7.66 33.56
C PRO A 231 -0.08 7.37 33.21
N PHE A 232 0.14 6.39 32.32
CA PHE A 232 1.46 6.16 31.75
C PHE A 232 1.77 7.24 30.70
N SER A 233 2.88 7.93 30.88
CA SER A 233 3.37 8.88 29.88
C SER A 233 4.08 8.11 28.76
N VAL A 234 3.55 8.22 27.53
CA VAL A 234 4.15 7.66 26.34
C VAL A 234 4.43 8.78 25.33
N CYS A 235 5.48 8.63 24.56
CA CYS A 235 5.90 9.65 23.58
C CYS A 235 4.92 9.73 22.39
N ASN A 236 4.35 8.60 22.00
CA ASN A 236 3.38 8.46 20.91
C ASN A 236 2.39 7.32 21.19
N ASP A 237 1.33 7.30 20.41
CA ASP A 237 0.32 6.24 20.49
C ASP A 237 0.92 4.88 20.04
N HIS A 238 0.25 3.78 20.45
CA HIS A 238 0.63 2.43 20.08
C HIS A 238 0.55 2.20 18.57
N CYS A 239 1.52 1.47 18.03
CA CYS A 239 1.46 0.98 16.66
C CYS A 239 0.36 -0.07 16.51
N HIS A 240 -0.53 0.12 15.53
CA HIS A 240 -1.55 -0.86 15.20
C HIS A 240 -0.95 -2.13 14.58
N PRO A 241 -1.67 -3.27 14.62
CA PRO A 241 -1.30 -4.44 13.83
C PRO A 241 -1.10 -4.06 12.35
N GLY A 242 -0.14 -4.70 11.68
CA GLY A 242 0.31 -4.30 10.33
C GLY A 242 1.49 -3.33 10.31
N TYR A 243 1.86 -2.78 11.49
CA TYR A 243 2.98 -1.85 11.63
C TYR A 243 4.02 -2.39 12.62
N ARG A 244 5.27 -1.99 12.45
CA ARG A 244 6.37 -2.24 13.39
C ARG A 244 6.89 -0.94 13.98
N LYS A 245 7.45 -1.03 15.18
CA LYS A 245 8.14 0.09 15.81
C LYS A 245 9.50 0.34 15.16
N ALA A 246 9.78 1.59 14.85
CA ALA A 246 11.10 2.06 14.45
C ALA A 246 11.60 3.05 15.50
N LYS A 247 12.62 2.68 16.26
CA LYS A 247 13.20 3.53 17.32
C LYS A 247 13.76 4.81 16.72
N LYS A 248 13.53 5.94 17.42
CA LYS A 248 14.10 7.23 17.06
C LYS A 248 15.44 7.38 17.79
N GLU A 249 16.52 7.55 17.04
CA GLU A 249 17.84 7.79 17.62
C GLU A 249 17.85 9.11 18.44
N GLY A 250 18.48 9.08 19.60
CA GLY A 250 18.58 10.22 20.50
C GLY A 250 17.29 10.60 21.23
N LYS A 251 16.23 9.78 21.17
CA LYS A 251 14.97 9.97 21.91
C LYS A 251 14.78 8.84 22.94
N PRO A 252 13.93 9.09 23.98
CA PRO A 252 13.56 8.05 24.93
C PRO A 252 12.97 6.81 24.25
N PHE A 253 13.05 5.66 24.91
CA PHE A 253 12.59 4.36 24.37
C PHE A 253 11.12 4.30 23.96
N CYS A 254 10.27 5.17 24.54
CA CYS A 254 8.86 5.30 24.23
C CYS A 254 8.58 6.12 22.95
N CYS A 255 9.62 6.78 22.38
CA CYS A 255 9.50 7.57 21.15
C CYS A 255 9.93 6.71 19.96
N TYR A 256 8.96 6.29 19.14
CA TYR A 256 9.19 5.48 17.95
C TYR A 256 8.24 5.90 16.83
N ASP A 257 8.57 5.57 15.62
CA ASP A 257 7.67 5.68 14.47
C ASP A 257 7.02 4.34 14.17
N CYS A 258 5.77 4.38 13.73
CA CYS A 258 5.07 3.19 13.25
C CYS A 258 5.27 3.09 11.74
N LEU A 259 6.08 2.11 11.31
CA LEU A 259 6.33 1.83 9.89
C LEU A 259 5.50 0.63 9.45
N PRO A 260 4.84 0.70 8.27
CA PRO A 260 4.11 -0.45 7.74
C PRO A 260 5.06 -1.63 7.54
N CYS A 261 4.55 -2.83 7.69
CA CYS A 261 5.33 -4.03 7.43
C CYS A 261 5.77 -4.09 5.96
N PRO A 262 6.98 -4.61 5.66
CA PRO A 262 7.38 -4.89 4.28
C PRO A 262 6.43 -5.89 3.61
N THR A 263 6.44 -5.92 2.28
CA THR A 263 5.71 -6.93 1.49
C THR A 263 6.04 -8.34 1.98
N GLU A 264 5.04 -9.21 2.03
CA GLU A 264 5.12 -10.61 2.52
C GLU A 264 5.28 -10.79 4.03
N LYS A 265 5.35 -9.71 4.82
CA LYS A 265 5.43 -9.77 6.28
C LYS A 265 4.21 -9.16 6.94
N ILE A 266 3.91 -9.64 8.14
CA ILE A 266 2.78 -9.17 8.95
C ILE A 266 3.22 -8.82 10.37
N SER A 267 2.36 -8.05 11.04
CA SER A 267 2.40 -7.82 12.48
C SER A 267 1.01 -8.08 13.05
N ASN A 268 0.84 -9.12 13.84
CA ASN A 268 -0.45 -9.54 14.38
C ASN A 268 -0.78 -8.94 15.76
N GLN A 269 0.17 -8.25 16.38
CA GLN A 269 0.01 -7.62 17.69
C GLN A 269 0.37 -6.14 17.62
N LYS A 270 -0.17 -5.38 18.59
CA LYS A 270 0.21 -3.98 18.77
C LYS A 270 1.67 -3.89 19.22
N ASP A 271 2.34 -2.83 18.77
CA ASP A 271 3.70 -2.48 19.21
C ASP A 271 4.78 -3.53 18.96
N MET A 272 4.68 -4.30 17.90
CA MET A 272 5.74 -5.23 17.52
C MET A 272 7.00 -4.52 17.05
N ASP A 273 8.15 -4.98 17.49
CA ASP A 273 9.46 -4.46 17.06
C ASP A 273 9.80 -4.89 15.63
N ASN A 274 9.39 -6.08 15.23
CA ASN A 274 9.66 -6.64 13.90
C ASN A 274 8.42 -7.31 13.31
N CYS A 275 8.30 -7.22 11.98
CA CYS A 275 7.31 -7.99 11.24
C CYS A 275 7.85 -9.38 10.93
N PHE A 276 7.02 -10.41 10.98
CA PHE A 276 7.37 -11.78 10.63
C PHE A 276 6.76 -12.20 9.30
N GLN A 277 7.42 -13.12 8.62
CA GLN A 277 6.98 -13.60 7.31
C GLN A 277 5.86 -14.62 7.46
N CYS A 278 4.87 -14.57 6.56
CA CYS A 278 3.86 -15.61 6.48
C CYS A 278 4.48 -16.96 6.08
N PRO A 279 3.90 -18.10 6.51
CA PRO A 279 4.23 -19.41 5.97
C PRO A 279 4.13 -19.43 4.44
N LEU A 280 4.85 -20.34 3.78
CA LEU A 280 4.93 -20.39 2.32
C LEU A 280 3.57 -20.61 1.62
N ASP A 281 2.66 -21.28 2.32
CA ASP A 281 1.30 -21.57 1.87
C ASP A 281 0.29 -20.48 2.21
N HIS A 282 0.78 -19.34 2.78
CA HIS A 282 -0.04 -18.20 3.17
C HIS A 282 0.52 -16.89 2.58
N TYR A 283 -0.34 -15.87 2.52
CA TYR A 283 0.04 -14.52 2.12
C TYR A 283 -0.60 -13.48 3.06
N PRO A 284 0.00 -12.29 3.22
CA PRO A 284 -0.55 -11.23 4.04
C PRO A 284 -1.87 -10.70 3.47
N ASN A 285 -2.82 -10.39 4.36
CA ASN A 285 -3.99 -9.60 3.97
C ASN A 285 -3.58 -8.14 3.65
N GLU A 286 -4.52 -7.31 3.18
CA GLU A 286 -4.24 -5.91 2.81
C GLU A 286 -3.76 -5.05 3.98
N GLU A 287 -4.22 -5.34 5.20
CA GLU A 287 -3.82 -4.64 6.42
C GLU A 287 -2.51 -5.17 7.02
N GLN A 288 -1.94 -6.24 6.48
CA GLN A 288 -0.72 -6.90 6.97
C GLN A 288 -0.78 -7.30 8.45
N ASN A 289 -1.96 -7.67 8.94
CA ASN A 289 -2.18 -8.05 10.34
C ASN A 289 -2.37 -9.56 10.55
N PHE A 290 -2.70 -10.32 9.50
CA PHE A 290 -2.78 -11.78 9.53
C PHE A 290 -2.46 -12.40 8.17
N CYS A 291 -2.14 -13.71 8.18
CA CYS A 291 -1.85 -14.48 6.98
C CYS A 291 -3.10 -15.22 6.50
N LEU A 292 -3.40 -15.09 5.20
CA LEU A 292 -4.47 -15.80 4.51
C LEU A 292 -3.89 -17.01 3.76
N PRO A 293 -4.59 -18.15 3.70
CA PRO A 293 -4.13 -19.29 2.92
C PRO A 293 -4.15 -18.96 1.42
N LYS A 294 -3.11 -19.38 0.69
CA LYS A 294 -3.05 -19.25 -0.76
C LYS A 294 -4.02 -20.21 -1.43
N PHE A 295 -4.60 -19.76 -2.53
CA PHE A 295 -5.51 -20.60 -3.33
C PHE A 295 -4.71 -21.49 -4.28
N VAL A 296 -5.10 -22.76 -4.37
CA VAL A 296 -4.54 -23.68 -5.37
C VAL A 296 -5.16 -23.37 -6.72
N THR A 297 -4.32 -23.04 -7.71
CA THR A 297 -4.75 -22.66 -9.06
C THR A 297 -4.05 -23.52 -10.12
N PHE A 298 -4.78 -23.75 -11.19
CA PHE A 298 -4.33 -24.40 -12.43
C PHE A 298 -5.22 -23.91 -13.57
N LEU A 299 -4.85 -24.14 -14.81
CA LEU A 299 -5.68 -23.76 -15.97
C LEU A 299 -6.92 -24.67 -16.04
N SER A 300 -8.03 -24.21 -15.47
CA SER A 300 -9.30 -24.96 -15.42
C SER A 300 -10.15 -24.74 -16.68
N TYR A 301 -10.99 -25.73 -17.01
CA TYR A 301 -12.04 -25.59 -18.03
C TYR A 301 -13.11 -24.54 -17.65
N GLU A 302 -13.30 -24.28 -16.36
CA GLU A 302 -14.27 -23.30 -15.86
C GLU A 302 -13.78 -21.85 -15.95
N GLU A 303 -12.47 -21.64 -16.06
CA GLU A 303 -11.91 -20.31 -16.25
C GLU A 303 -12.15 -19.82 -17.68
N MET A 304 -12.36 -18.50 -17.83
CA MET A 304 -12.57 -17.87 -19.13
C MET A 304 -11.50 -18.25 -20.16
N LEU A 305 -10.23 -18.28 -19.75
CA LEU A 305 -9.12 -18.62 -20.63
C LEU A 305 -9.14 -20.07 -21.06
N GLY A 306 -9.40 -21.01 -20.13
CA GLY A 306 -9.50 -22.44 -20.44
C GLY A 306 -10.70 -22.75 -21.33
N ASN A 307 -11.83 -22.09 -21.11
CA ASN A 307 -13.03 -22.24 -21.95
C ASN A 307 -12.81 -21.73 -23.39
N ILE A 308 -12.13 -20.60 -23.54
CA ILE A 308 -11.74 -20.07 -24.87
C ILE A 308 -10.86 -21.06 -25.62
N PHE A 309 -9.80 -21.58 -24.98
CA PHE A 309 -8.92 -22.55 -25.62
C PHE A 309 -9.66 -23.84 -25.98
N THR A 310 -10.48 -24.37 -25.10
CA THR A 310 -11.30 -25.54 -25.36
C THR A 310 -12.21 -25.34 -26.58
N SER A 311 -12.84 -24.20 -26.70
CA SER A 311 -13.68 -23.85 -27.85
C SER A 311 -12.89 -23.84 -29.16
N PHE A 312 -11.70 -23.23 -29.17
CA PHE A 312 -10.83 -23.26 -30.35
C PHE A 312 -10.34 -24.66 -30.70
N ILE A 313 -9.93 -25.48 -29.71
CA ILE A 313 -9.50 -26.84 -29.90
C ILE A 313 -10.59 -27.68 -30.56
N LEU A 314 -11.82 -27.60 -30.03
CA LEU A 314 -12.96 -28.33 -30.58
C LEU A 314 -13.31 -27.86 -31.99
N THR A 315 -13.32 -26.54 -32.22
CA THR A 315 -13.60 -25.97 -33.54
C THR A 315 -12.60 -26.43 -34.59
N PHE A 316 -11.29 -26.34 -34.30
CA PHE A 316 -10.25 -26.80 -35.22
C PHE A 316 -10.28 -28.34 -35.41
N SER A 317 -10.60 -29.11 -34.39
CA SER A 317 -10.78 -30.55 -34.48
C SER A 317 -11.93 -30.93 -35.42
N ILE A 318 -13.09 -30.27 -35.27
CA ILE A 318 -14.27 -30.46 -36.15
C ILE A 318 -13.92 -30.11 -37.60
N ILE A 319 -13.29 -28.93 -37.81
CA ILE A 319 -12.83 -28.54 -39.16
C ILE A 319 -11.90 -29.59 -39.75
N THR A 320 -10.94 -30.09 -38.97
CA THR A 320 -9.98 -31.11 -39.46
C THR A 320 -10.66 -32.43 -39.82
N ILE A 321 -11.65 -32.86 -39.04
CA ILE A 321 -12.46 -34.05 -39.33
C ILE A 321 -13.26 -33.85 -40.62
N LEU A 322 -13.89 -32.69 -40.79
CA LEU A 322 -14.63 -32.37 -42.02
C LEU A 322 -13.72 -32.37 -43.26
N LEU A 323 -12.51 -31.80 -43.11
CA LEU A 323 -11.50 -31.82 -44.18
C LEU A 323 -11.08 -33.24 -44.50
N LEU A 324 -10.79 -34.08 -43.51
CA LEU A 324 -10.42 -35.48 -43.71
C LEU A 324 -11.54 -36.23 -44.44
N TRP A 325 -12.81 -36.05 -44.02
CA TRP A 325 -13.95 -36.64 -44.71
C TRP A 325 -14.07 -36.15 -46.15
N LEU A 326 -13.88 -34.83 -46.41
CA LEU A 326 -13.92 -34.25 -47.75
C LEU A 326 -12.86 -34.88 -48.67
N PHE A 327 -11.62 -35.06 -48.18
CA PHE A 327 -10.54 -35.67 -48.95
C PHE A 327 -10.75 -37.17 -49.20
N ILE A 328 -11.34 -37.91 -48.25
CA ILE A 328 -11.69 -39.34 -48.42
C ILE A 328 -12.81 -39.45 -49.44
N LYS A 329 -13.87 -38.63 -49.40
CA LYS A 329 -14.98 -38.65 -50.33
C LYS A 329 -14.56 -38.31 -51.76
N ASN A 330 -13.56 -37.44 -51.92
CA ASN A 330 -13.07 -36.99 -53.23
C ASN A 330 -11.70 -37.59 -53.59
N ASN A 331 -11.37 -38.80 -53.10
CA ASN A 331 -10.07 -39.45 -53.29
C ASN A 331 -9.72 -39.71 -54.77
N ASP A 332 -10.72 -39.88 -55.64
CA ASP A 332 -10.53 -40.14 -57.08
C ASP A 332 -10.19 -38.90 -57.90
N THR A 333 -10.32 -37.70 -57.29
CA THR A 333 -10.09 -36.43 -57.98
C THR A 333 -8.60 -36.22 -58.28
N PRO A 334 -8.26 -35.56 -59.41
CA PRO A 334 -6.88 -35.34 -59.80
C PRO A 334 -6.05 -34.56 -58.76
N ILE A 335 -6.68 -33.63 -58.05
CA ILE A 335 -6.01 -32.80 -57.03
C ILE A 335 -5.58 -33.63 -55.81
N VAL A 336 -6.40 -34.57 -55.36
CA VAL A 336 -6.09 -35.47 -54.24
C VAL A 336 -4.99 -36.46 -54.62
N LYS A 337 -5.07 -37.05 -55.81
CA LYS A 337 -4.05 -37.96 -56.32
C LYS A 337 -2.69 -37.30 -56.56
N ALA A 338 -2.68 -36.05 -57.06
CA ALA A 338 -1.45 -35.27 -57.23
C ALA A 338 -0.76 -34.92 -55.90
N ASN A 339 -1.51 -34.79 -54.82
CA ASN A 339 -1.04 -34.40 -53.48
C ASN A 339 -0.42 -35.52 -52.64
N ASN A 340 -0.16 -36.70 -53.16
CA ASN A 340 0.26 -37.85 -52.40
C ASN A 340 -0.72 -38.20 -51.26
N GLU A 341 -1.79 -38.84 -51.59
CA GLU A 341 -2.94 -39.21 -50.76
C GLU A 341 -2.55 -39.69 -49.34
N THR A 342 -1.60 -40.65 -49.26
CA THR A 342 -1.15 -41.22 -47.99
C THR A 342 -0.54 -40.19 -47.06
N LEU A 343 0.38 -39.32 -47.55
CA LEU A 343 0.99 -38.26 -46.73
C LEU A 343 0.00 -37.17 -46.34
N THR A 344 -1.04 -36.95 -47.14
CA THR A 344 -2.12 -36.01 -46.83
C THR A 344 -2.95 -36.48 -45.64
N TYR A 345 -3.33 -37.75 -45.64
CA TYR A 345 -4.07 -38.36 -44.53
C TYR A 345 -3.23 -38.39 -43.24
N ILE A 346 -1.94 -38.78 -43.31
CA ILE A 346 -1.05 -38.78 -42.16
C ILE A 346 -0.94 -37.36 -41.59
N LEU A 347 -0.79 -36.33 -42.41
CA LEU A 347 -0.72 -34.94 -41.97
C LEU A 347 -2.03 -34.47 -41.31
N LEU A 348 -3.19 -34.75 -41.90
CA LEU A 348 -4.50 -34.39 -41.31
C LEU A 348 -4.74 -35.09 -39.98
N ILE A 349 -4.41 -36.40 -39.88
CA ILE A 349 -4.54 -37.18 -38.66
C ILE A 349 -3.58 -36.62 -37.58
N SER A 350 -2.34 -36.31 -37.93
CA SER A 350 -1.39 -35.73 -36.99
C SER A 350 -1.81 -34.34 -36.52
N LEU A 351 -2.41 -33.49 -37.36
CA LEU A 351 -2.97 -32.21 -36.96
C LEU A 351 -4.18 -32.38 -36.03
N LEU A 352 -5.08 -33.32 -36.32
CA LEU A 352 -6.21 -33.66 -35.46
C LEU A 352 -5.73 -34.11 -34.07
N LEU A 353 -4.78 -35.05 -34.03
CA LEU A 353 -4.20 -35.50 -32.77
C LEU A 353 -3.47 -34.38 -32.03
N SER A 354 -2.85 -33.42 -32.72
CA SER A 354 -2.20 -32.26 -32.15
C SER A 354 -3.22 -31.33 -31.45
N PHE A 355 -4.38 -31.08 -32.08
CA PHE A 355 -5.45 -30.33 -31.43
C PHE A 355 -6.00 -31.05 -30.20
N LEU A 356 -6.27 -32.36 -30.30
CA LEU A 356 -6.75 -33.15 -29.16
C LEU A 356 -5.71 -33.26 -28.04
N CYS A 357 -4.43 -33.32 -28.35
CA CYS A 357 -3.34 -33.33 -27.39
C CYS A 357 -3.34 -32.04 -26.55
N ALA A 358 -3.74 -30.90 -27.13
CA ALA A 358 -3.85 -29.62 -26.39
C ALA A 358 -4.86 -29.67 -25.22
N LEU A 359 -5.85 -30.57 -25.25
CA LEU A 359 -6.77 -30.81 -24.13
C LEU A 359 -6.07 -31.40 -22.90
N LEU A 360 -4.96 -32.12 -23.07
CA LEU A 360 -4.18 -32.68 -21.96
C LEU A 360 -3.51 -31.61 -21.10
N TYR A 361 -3.44 -30.36 -21.58
CA TYR A 361 -2.86 -29.23 -20.87
C TYR A 361 -3.87 -28.47 -20.02
N ILE A 362 -5.18 -28.67 -20.26
CA ILE A 362 -6.27 -28.00 -19.53
C ILE A 362 -6.80 -28.97 -18.47
N GLY A 363 -7.10 -28.42 -17.29
CA GLY A 363 -7.59 -29.18 -16.14
C GLY A 363 -6.51 -29.43 -15.10
N GLN A 364 -6.90 -30.06 -14.00
CA GLN A 364 -5.98 -30.37 -12.90
C GLN A 364 -4.85 -31.30 -13.39
N PRO A 365 -3.59 -30.87 -13.26
CA PRO A 365 -2.48 -31.70 -13.66
C PRO A 365 -2.32 -32.90 -12.71
N HIS A 366 -2.19 -34.07 -13.27
CA HIS A 366 -1.87 -35.31 -12.58
C HIS A 366 -0.53 -35.87 -13.11
N GLN A 367 0.08 -36.77 -12.36
CA GLN A 367 1.37 -37.34 -12.77
C GLN A 367 1.32 -37.96 -14.18
N TRP A 368 0.24 -38.69 -14.50
CA TRP A 368 0.04 -39.28 -15.81
C TRP A 368 -0.16 -38.26 -16.94
N THR A 369 -0.90 -37.18 -16.67
CA THR A 369 -1.08 -36.13 -17.68
C THR A 369 0.23 -35.37 -17.94
N CYS A 370 1.07 -35.17 -16.92
CA CYS A 370 2.39 -34.56 -17.08
C CYS A 370 3.32 -35.38 -17.96
N LEU A 371 3.30 -36.72 -17.81
CA LEU A 371 4.07 -37.63 -18.66
C LEU A 371 3.56 -37.64 -20.12
N LEU A 372 2.23 -37.76 -20.30
CA LEU A 372 1.63 -37.92 -21.61
C LEU A 372 1.70 -36.65 -22.45
N ARG A 373 1.42 -35.46 -21.89
CA ARG A 373 1.29 -34.23 -22.67
C ARG A 373 2.56 -33.91 -23.46
N GLN A 374 3.74 -33.97 -22.82
CA GLN A 374 5.01 -33.60 -23.43
C GLN A 374 5.47 -34.60 -24.50
N VAL A 375 5.34 -35.90 -24.20
CA VAL A 375 5.75 -36.98 -25.12
C VAL A 375 4.82 -37.05 -26.34
N THR A 376 3.51 -37.01 -26.11
CA THR A 376 2.50 -37.07 -27.19
C THR A 376 2.66 -35.88 -28.12
N PHE A 377 2.85 -34.68 -27.55
CA PHE A 377 3.14 -33.46 -28.30
C PHE A 377 4.37 -33.64 -29.21
N GLY A 378 5.52 -34.05 -28.65
CA GLY A 378 6.76 -34.22 -29.40
C GLY A 378 6.64 -35.21 -30.58
N ILE A 379 6.02 -36.35 -30.36
CA ILE A 379 5.86 -37.40 -31.41
C ILE A 379 4.88 -36.95 -32.50
N ILE A 380 3.70 -36.42 -32.12
CA ILE A 380 2.67 -35.99 -33.08
C ILE A 380 3.17 -34.84 -33.97
N PHE A 381 3.85 -33.83 -33.38
CA PHE A 381 4.40 -32.75 -34.17
C PHE A 381 5.53 -33.20 -35.10
N SER A 382 6.38 -34.11 -34.67
CA SER A 382 7.41 -34.65 -35.55
C SER A 382 6.80 -35.41 -36.73
N MET A 383 5.68 -36.13 -36.54
CA MET A 383 4.90 -36.77 -37.64
C MET A 383 4.33 -35.72 -38.60
N ALA A 384 3.78 -34.62 -38.11
CA ALA A 384 3.24 -33.57 -38.95
C ALA A 384 4.32 -32.89 -39.79
N VAL A 385 5.42 -32.43 -39.15
CA VAL A 385 6.52 -31.73 -39.84
C VAL A 385 7.26 -32.70 -40.81
N SER A 386 7.50 -33.95 -40.43
CA SER A 386 8.13 -34.95 -41.32
C SER A 386 7.24 -35.30 -42.51
N SER A 387 5.91 -35.28 -42.37
CA SER A 387 4.98 -35.45 -43.49
C SER A 387 5.08 -34.30 -44.50
N ILE A 388 5.27 -33.07 -44.04
CA ILE A 388 5.51 -31.89 -44.88
C ILE A 388 6.86 -32.02 -45.59
N LEU A 389 7.92 -32.38 -44.83
CA LEU A 389 9.25 -32.64 -45.40
C LEU A 389 9.21 -33.72 -46.48
N ALA A 390 8.54 -34.82 -46.22
CA ALA A 390 8.39 -35.91 -47.21
C ALA A 390 7.67 -35.42 -48.48
N LYS A 391 6.61 -34.63 -48.35
CA LYS A 391 5.92 -34.02 -49.50
C LYS A 391 6.85 -33.14 -50.33
N THR A 392 7.61 -32.23 -49.70
CA THR A 392 8.54 -31.35 -50.42
C THR A 392 9.67 -32.11 -51.08
N ILE A 393 10.23 -33.13 -50.44
CA ILE A 393 11.26 -33.98 -51.03
C ILE A 393 10.72 -34.75 -52.24
N ILE A 394 9.50 -35.31 -52.18
CA ILE A 394 8.87 -35.99 -53.31
C ILE A 394 8.68 -35.05 -54.50
N VAL A 395 8.29 -33.79 -54.26
CA VAL A 395 8.17 -32.77 -55.32
C VAL A 395 9.52 -32.51 -55.98
N ILE A 396 10.60 -32.36 -55.22
CA ILE A 396 11.96 -32.20 -55.78
C ILE A 396 12.36 -33.40 -56.63
N LEU A 397 12.18 -34.59 -56.08
CA LEU A 397 12.55 -35.81 -56.79
C LEU A 397 11.73 -36.03 -58.06
N ALA A 398 10.44 -35.64 -58.05
CA ALA A 398 9.60 -35.65 -59.22
C ALA A 398 10.15 -34.73 -60.32
N PHE A 399 10.62 -33.53 -59.98
CA PHE A 399 11.25 -32.66 -60.95
C PHE A 399 12.62 -33.13 -61.43
N MET A 400 13.44 -33.69 -60.53
CA MET A 400 14.73 -34.27 -60.94
C MET A 400 14.58 -35.51 -61.80
N ALA A 401 13.49 -36.27 -61.67
CA ALA A 401 13.18 -37.46 -62.43
C ALA A 401 12.63 -37.19 -63.85
N THR A 402 12.30 -35.91 -64.16
CA THR A 402 11.87 -35.52 -65.53
C THR A 402 13.00 -35.53 -66.53
N LYS A 403 14.28 -35.62 -66.13
CA LYS A 403 15.44 -35.78 -67.02
C LYS A 403 15.50 -37.19 -67.52
N PRO A 404 15.66 -37.43 -68.89
CA PRO A 404 15.72 -38.73 -69.43
C PRO A 404 16.96 -39.51 -68.92
N GLY A 405 16.79 -40.76 -68.50
CA GLY A 405 17.86 -41.63 -67.99
C GLY A 405 18.08 -41.60 -66.49
N SER A 406 17.25 -40.87 -65.69
CA SER A 406 17.40 -40.74 -64.24
C SER A 406 17.05 -42.01 -63.47
N ARG A 407 18.05 -42.59 -62.75
CA ARG A 407 17.86 -43.73 -61.82
C ARG A 407 16.92 -43.42 -60.68
N ILE A 408 16.65 -42.10 -60.39
CA ILE A 408 15.81 -41.57 -59.33
C ILE A 408 14.34 -42.00 -59.48
N ARG A 409 13.88 -42.31 -60.74
CA ARG A 409 12.52 -42.78 -61.03
C ARG A 409 12.17 -44.09 -60.33
N LYS A 410 13.20 -44.94 -60.06
CA LYS A 410 13.03 -46.23 -59.36
C LYS A 410 12.79 -46.09 -57.87
N TRP A 411 13.23 -44.95 -57.25
CA TRP A 411 13.09 -44.67 -55.83
C TRP A 411 11.82 -43.81 -55.50
N MET A 412 11.16 -43.29 -56.53
CA MET A 412 10.01 -42.40 -56.44
C MET A 412 8.70 -43.15 -56.22
N GLY A 413 8.58 -43.87 -55.13
CA GLY A 413 7.37 -44.63 -54.78
C GLY A 413 6.69 -44.08 -53.49
N LYS A 414 5.44 -44.46 -53.25
CA LYS A 414 4.70 -44.20 -51.99
C LYS A 414 5.49 -44.63 -50.75
N ARG A 415 6.41 -45.60 -50.89
CA ARG A 415 7.27 -46.12 -49.81
C ARG A 415 8.29 -45.09 -49.28
N LEU A 416 8.85 -44.24 -50.17
CA LEU A 416 9.87 -43.27 -49.75
C LEU A 416 9.31 -42.24 -48.80
N GLY A 417 8.15 -41.65 -49.10
CA GLY A 417 7.52 -40.65 -48.20
C GLY A 417 7.18 -41.24 -46.84
N LEU A 418 6.63 -42.46 -46.84
CA LEU A 418 6.32 -43.16 -45.59
C LEU A 418 7.59 -43.48 -44.77
N SER A 419 8.68 -43.93 -45.46
CA SER A 419 9.97 -44.19 -44.81
C SER A 419 10.55 -42.95 -44.13
N ILE A 420 10.47 -41.74 -44.75
CA ILE A 420 10.93 -40.49 -44.17
C ILE A 420 10.13 -40.17 -42.89
N VAL A 421 8.80 -40.27 -42.95
CA VAL A 421 7.93 -39.99 -41.80
C VAL A 421 8.23 -40.97 -40.66
N LEU A 422 8.30 -42.26 -40.95
CA LEU A 422 8.59 -43.30 -39.95
C LEU A 422 9.97 -43.11 -39.31
N SER A 423 11.01 -42.81 -40.11
CA SER A 423 12.37 -42.61 -39.60
C SER A 423 12.46 -41.39 -38.66
N CYS A 424 11.89 -40.26 -39.07
CA CYS A 424 11.88 -39.05 -38.22
C CYS A 424 11.07 -39.26 -36.94
N SER A 425 9.89 -39.88 -37.05
CA SER A 425 9.06 -40.16 -35.86
C SER A 425 9.72 -41.19 -34.93
N PHE A 426 10.45 -42.15 -35.46
CA PHE A 426 11.20 -43.14 -34.68
C PHE A 426 12.34 -42.50 -33.90
N ILE A 427 13.11 -41.58 -34.52
CA ILE A 427 14.16 -40.81 -33.83
C ILE A 427 13.55 -40.01 -32.67
N GLN A 428 12.46 -39.31 -32.94
CA GLN A 428 11.77 -38.55 -31.90
C GLN A 428 11.28 -39.46 -30.76
N THR A 429 10.74 -40.63 -31.08
CA THR A 429 10.29 -41.59 -30.08
C THR A 429 11.45 -42.06 -29.20
N ILE A 430 12.63 -42.33 -29.80
CA ILE A 430 13.83 -42.67 -29.03
C ILE A 430 14.22 -41.55 -28.08
N ILE A 431 14.24 -40.28 -28.53
CA ILE A 431 14.56 -39.12 -27.69
C ILE A 431 13.58 -39.05 -26.53
N CYS A 432 12.27 -39.16 -26.78
CA CYS A 432 11.22 -39.15 -25.76
C CYS A 432 11.35 -40.34 -24.79
N THR A 433 11.70 -41.54 -25.27
CA THR A 433 11.87 -42.72 -24.41
C THR A 433 13.08 -42.57 -23.48
N VAL A 434 14.19 -42.05 -23.99
CA VAL A 434 15.37 -41.73 -23.18
C VAL A 434 15.01 -40.71 -22.12
N TRP A 435 14.27 -39.64 -22.48
CA TRP A 435 13.80 -38.64 -21.53
C TRP A 435 12.95 -39.25 -20.42
N LEU A 436 11.94 -40.05 -20.76
CA LEU A 436 11.06 -40.69 -19.77
C LEU A 436 11.81 -41.66 -18.85
N SER A 437 12.86 -42.34 -19.35
CA SER A 437 13.63 -43.30 -18.56
C SER A 437 14.65 -42.66 -17.63
N THR A 438 15.18 -41.49 -18.00
CA THR A 438 16.25 -40.81 -17.24
C THR A 438 15.73 -39.73 -16.29
N PHE A 439 14.89 -38.84 -16.80
CA PHE A 439 14.37 -37.65 -16.05
C PHE A 439 12.91 -37.39 -16.41
N PRO A 440 11.98 -38.23 -15.96
CA PRO A 440 10.57 -38.09 -16.32
C PRO A 440 9.97 -36.76 -15.83
N PRO A 441 9.08 -36.14 -16.61
CA PRO A 441 8.28 -35.02 -16.14
C PRO A 441 7.43 -35.41 -14.92
N PHE A 442 7.31 -34.52 -13.96
CA PHE A 442 6.57 -34.76 -12.71
C PHE A 442 5.70 -33.58 -12.33
N LEU A 443 4.71 -33.86 -11.49
CA LEU A 443 3.86 -32.84 -10.89
C LEU A 443 4.65 -32.07 -9.79
N ASP A 444 4.66 -30.77 -9.86
CA ASP A 444 5.26 -29.91 -8.85
C ASP A 444 4.30 -28.78 -8.44
N VAL A 445 4.58 -28.22 -7.28
CA VAL A 445 3.77 -27.17 -6.65
C VAL A 445 4.60 -25.91 -6.57
N ASP A 446 4.27 -24.92 -7.37
CA ASP A 446 4.95 -23.63 -7.35
C ASP A 446 4.30 -22.68 -6.34
N MET A 447 4.98 -22.45 -5.21
CA MET A 447 4.57 -21.55 -4.14
C MET A 447 5.18 -20.15 -4.23
N TYR A 448 6.12 -19.96 -5.17
CA TYR A 448 6.96 -18.75 -5.22
C TYR A 448 6.61 -17.79 -6.36
N SER A 449 6.15 -18.31 -7.48
CA SER A 449 5.94 -17.49 -8.68
C SER A 449 4.79 -16.50 -8.53
N MET A 450 3.78 -16.83 -7.72
CA MET A 450 2.62 -15.98 -7.50
C MET A 450 2.42 -15.70 -6.01
N PRO A 451 2.21 -14.42 -5.61
CA PRO A 451 2.14 -14.06 -4.18
C PRO A 451 0.89 -14.61 -3.47
N LYS A 452 -0.25 -14.74 -4.18
CA LYS A 452 -1.53 -15.15 -3.59
C LYS A 452 -1.99 -16.54 -3.98
N GLU A 453 -1.29 -17.19 -4.93
CA GLU A 453 -1.74 -18.44 -5.53
C GLU A 453 -0.64 -19.50 -5.42
N ILE A 454 -1.05 -20.75 -5.21
CA ILE A 454 -0.22 -21.95 -5.33
C ILE A 454 -0.54 -22.54 -6.70
N VAL A 455 0.44 -22.58 -7.60
CA VAL A 455 0.22 -23.05 -8.96
C VAL A 455 0.65 -24.50 -9.10
N LEU A 456 -0.27 -25.37 -9.52
CA LEU A 456 0.07 -26.73 -9.89
C LEU A 456 0.64 -26.74 -11.30
N ILE A 457 1.88 -27.17 -11.43
CA ILE A 457 2.60 -27.23 -12.71
C ILE A 457 3.20 -28.61 -12.95
N CYS A 458 3.40 -28.92 -14.21
CA CYS A 458 4.23 -30.08 -14.58
C CYS A 458 5.64 -29.58 -14.89
N LYS A 459 6.62 -29.97 -14.10
CA LYS A 459 8.04 -29.76 -14.42
C LYS A 459 8.59 -30.80 -15.35
N GLU A 460 9.46 -30.38 -16.24
CA GLU A 460 10.01 -31.25 -17.33
C GLU A 460 11.05 -32.26 -16.82
N GLY A 461 11.39 -32.30 -15.56
CA GLY A 461 12.44 -33.11 -14.96
C GLY A 461 13.85 -32.67 -15.37
N SER A 462 14.12 -32.62 -16.69
CA SER A 462 15.36 -32.09 -17.25
C SER A 462 15.10 -31.08 -18.36
N ALA A 463 15.51 -29.83 -18.17
CA ALA A 463 15.41 -28.77 -19.19
C ALA A 463 16.21 -29.12 -20.45
N ILE A 464 17.35 -29.83 -20.33
CA ILE A 464 18.18 -30.24 -21.47
C ILE A 464 17.40 -31.22 -22.36
N MET A 465 16.74 -32.21 -21.78
CA MET A 465 15.95 -33.21 -22.54
C MET A 465 14.75 -32.58 -23.21
N PHE A 466 14.06 -31.64 -22.53
CA PHE A 466 12.98 -30.86 -23.13
C PHE A 466 13.47 -30.05 -24.35
N TYR A 467 14.61 -29.36 -24.22
CA TYR A 467 15.21 -28.67 -25.38
C TYR A 467 15.74 -29.60 -26.48
N CYS A 468 16.13 -30.83 -26.16
CA CYS A 468 16.47 -31.83 -27.19
C CYS A 468 15.24 -32.21 -28.03
N VAL A 469 14.07 -32.41 -27.37
CA VAL A 469 12.81 -32.69 -28.07
C VAL A 469 12.40 -31.55 -28.98
N LEU A 470 12.40 -30.31 -28.44
CA LEU A 470 12.09 -29.10 -29.21
C LEU A 470 13.12 -28.82 -30.31
N GLY A 471 14.40 -29.07 -30.05
CA GLY A 471 15.51 -28.87 -30.97
C GLY A 471 15.42 -29.78 -32.18
N PHE A 472 15.08 -31.07 -32.01
CA PHE A 472 14.86 -31.98 -33.12
C PHE A 472 13.67 -31.57 -33.98
N MET A 473 12.54 -31.18 -33.36
CA MET A 473 11.39 -30.64 -34.10
C MET A 473 11.75 -29.34 -34.85
N GLY A 474 12.49 -28.45 -34.21
CA GLY A 474 12.98 -27.21 -34.83
C GLY A 474 13.89 -27.46 -36.01
N LEU A 475 14.81 -28.45 -35.91
CA LEU A 475 15.68 -28.89 -37.00
C LEU A 475 14.85 -29.40 -38.18
N LEU A 476 13.88 -30.28 -37.95
CA LEU A 476 12.97 -30.78 -39.00
C LEU A 476 12.19 -29.62 -39.65
N ALA A 477 11.72 -28.66 -38.86
CA ALA A 477 10.99 -27.51 -39.38
C ALA A 477 11.86 -26.62 -40.24
N ILE A 478 13.09 -26.32 -39.81
CA ILE A 478 14.06 -25.54 -40.60
C ILE A 478 14.41 -26.23 -41.91
N ILE A 479 14.69 -27.54 -41.87
CA ILE A 479 14.98 -28.33 -43.09
C ILE A 479 13.76 -28.30 -44.03
N SER A 480 12.54 -28.49 -43.48
CA SER A 480 11.31 -28.45 -44.28
C SER A 480 11.09 -27.08 -44.92
N PHE A 481 11.35 -25.99 -44.15
CA PHE A 481 11.26 -24.62 -44.66
C PHE A 481 12.28 -24.37 -45.78
N VAL A 482 13.55 -24.69 -45.57
CA VAL A 482 14.62 -24.48 -46.57
C VAL A 482 14.32 -25.25 -47.86
N VAL A 483 13.95 -26.50 -47.72
CA VAL A 483 13.59 -27.37 -48.88
C VAL A 483 12.38 -26.80 -49.63
N ALA A 484 11.31 -26.41 -48.94
CA ALA A 484 10.13 -25.79 -49.54
C ALA A 484 10.47 -24.45 -50.23
N PHE A 485 11.32 -23.62 -49.59
CA PHE A 485 11.76 -22.35 -50.13
C PHE A 485 12.56 -22.49 -51.44
N LEU A 486 13.44 -23.46 -51.50
CA LEU A 486 14.21 -23.74 -52.72
C LEU A 486 13.31 -24.17 -53.88
N VAL A 487 12.25 -24.94 -53.59
CA VAL A 487 11.32 -25.52 -54.59
C VAL A 487 10.25 -24.54 -55.04
N ARG A 488 10.01 -23.43 -54.29
CA ARG A 488 8.92 -22.46 -54.58
C ARG A 488 8.94 -21.84 -55.98
N LYS A 489 10.10 -21.82 -56.65
CA LYS A 489 10.27 -21.28 -58.02
C LYS A 489 10.00 -22.30 -59.11
N LEU A 490 9.85 -23.60 -58.77
CA LEU A 490 9.55 -24.63 -59.74
C LEU A 490 8.08 -24.49 -60.21
N PRO A 491 7.82 -24.70 -61.50
CA PRO A 491 6.47 -24.63 -62.02
C PRO A 491 5.64 -25.77 -61.46
N ASP A 492 4.91 -25.50 -60.39
CA ASP A 492 3.99 -26.44 -59.76
C ASP A 492 2.55 -26.06 -60.11
N THR A 493 1.74 -27.06 -60.46
CA THR A 493 0.39 -26.88 -61.01
C THR A 493 -0.57 -26.18 -60.03
N PHE A 494 -0.29 -26.27 -58.72
CA PHE A 494 -1.15 -25.74 -57.65
C PHE A 494 -0.46 -24.79 -56.67
N ASN A 495 0.75 -24.31 -57.00
CA ASN A 495 1.55 -23.50 -56.08
C ASN A 495 1.75 -24.11 -54.66
N GLU A 496 1.69 -25.47 -54.56
CA GLU A 496 1.75 -26.17 -53.29
C GLU A 496 3.02 -25.85 -52.50
N ALA A 497 4.16 -25.77 -53.18
CA ALA A 497 5.43 -25.39 -52.56
C ALA A 497 5.41 -23.99 -51.94
N LYS A 498 4.69 -23.02 -52.52
CA LYS A 498 4.52 -21.67 -51.96
C LYS A 498 3.69 -21.70 -50.69
N PHE A 499 2.56 -22.43 -50.70
CA PHE A 499 1.71 -22.56 -49.51
C PHE A 499 2.43 -23.30 -48.38
N ILE A 500 3.18 -24.33 -48.66
CA ILE A 500 4.03 -25.02 -47.68
C ILE A 500 5.09 -24.07 -47.13
N THR A 501 5.74 -23.24 -47.98
CA THR A 501 6.74 -22.27 -47.52
C THR A 501 6.13 -21.26 -46.54
N PHE A 502 4.95 -20.71 -46.83
CA PHE A 502 4.26 -19.80 -45.93
C PHE A 502 3.82 -20.48 -44.62
N SER A 503 3.30 -21.69 -44.69
CA SER A 503 2.90 -22.43 -43.50
C SER A 503 4.10 -22.76 -42.59
N MET A 504 5.25 -23.11 -43.17
CA MET A 504 6.48 -23.36 -42.42
C MET A 504 7.11 -22.07 -41.88
N LEU A 505 6.94 -20.94 -42.56
CA LEU A 505 7.36 -19.64 -42.05
C LEU A 505 6.58 -19.28 -40.78
N VAL A 506 5.24 -19.40 -40.81
CA VAL A 506 4.37 -19.18 -39.64
C VAL A 506 4.73 -20.14 -38.51
N PHE A 507 4.91 -21.43 -38.83
CA PHE A 507 5.32 -22.44 -37.86
C PHE A 507 6.63 -22.04 -37.15
N CYS A 508 7.68 -21.73 -37.91
CA CYS A 508 8.98 -21.33 -37.37
C CYS A 508 8.88 -20.05 -36.54
N SER A 509 8.06 -19.05 -36.96
CA SER A 509 7.85 -17.80 -36.21
C SER A 509 7.20 -18.07 -34.86
N VAL A 510 6.17 -18.91 -34.80
CA VAL A 510 5.49 -19.27 -33.54
C VAL A 510 6.46 -19.93 -32.58
N TRP A 511 7.25 -20.91 -33.04
CA TRP A 511 8.19 -21.63 -32.16
C TRP A 511 9.42 -20.85 -31.79
N LEU A 512 9.84 -19.89 -32.62
CA LEU A 512 10.91 -18.95 -32.28
C LEU A 512 10.45 -17.97 -31.19
N SER A 513 9.20 -17.50 -31.26
CA SER A 513 8.61 -16.61 -30.23
C SER A 513 8.19 -17.37 -28.96
N PHE A 514 7.92 -18.69 -29.06
CA PHE A 514 7.56 -19.53 -27.93
C PHE A 514 8.64 -19.54 -26.85
N VAL A 515 9.91 -19.73 -27.20
CA VAL A 515 11.00 -19.89 -26.22
C VAL A 515 11.14 -18.70 -25.28
N PRO A 516 11.31 -17.45 -25.75
CA PRO A 516 11.40 -16.30 -24.85
C PRO A 516 10.11 -16.06 -24.05
N THR A 517 8.93 -16.29 -24.66
CA THR A 517 7.65 -16.11 -23.99
C THR A 517 7.45 -17.14 -22.88
N TYR A 518 7.79 -18.40 -23.14
CA TYR A 518 7.71 -19.47 -22.15
C TYR A 518 8.63 -19.22 -20.95
N LEU A 519 9.86 -18.75 -21.17
CA LEU A 519 10.81 -18.46 -20.11
C LEU A 519 10.44 -17.21 -19.29
N SER A 520 9.72 -16.24 -19.87
CA SER A 520 9.30 -15.02 -19.20
C SER A 520 7.97 -15.15 -18.46
N THR A 521 7.15 -16.13 -18.81
CA THR A 521 5.81 -16.32 -18.27
C THR A 521 5.85 -17.19 -17.01
N LYS A 522 5.01 -16.88 -16.03
CA LYS A 522 4.92 -17.61 -14.76
C LYS A 522 3.51 -18.12 -14.50
N GLY A 523 3.43 -19.16 -13.66
CA GLY A 523 2.16 -19.69 -13.20
C GLY A 523 1.36 -20.39 -14.31
N LYS A 524 0.04 -20.36 -14.22
CA LYS A 524 -0.88 -20.99 -15.19
C LYS A 524 -0.77 -20.45 -16.62
N TYR A 525 -0.25 -19.23 -16.78
CA TYR A 525 -0.07 -18.61 -18.11
C TYR A 525 1.03 -19.27 -18.93
N MET A 526 1.97 -19.97 -18.30
CA MET A 526 2.98 -20.77 -19.00
C MET A 526 2.32 -21.90 -19.82
N VAL A 527 1.34 -22.59 -19.22
CA VAL A 527 0.53 -23.60 -19.91
C VAL A 527 -0.31 -22.98 -21.03
N ALA A 528 -0.83 -21.78 -20.82
CA ALA A 528 -1.58 -21.05 -21.86
C ALA A 528 -0.72 -20.75 -23.09
N VAL A 529 0.55 -20.38 -22.91
CA VAL A 529 1.51 -20.15 -24.01
C VAL A 529 1.79 -21.46 -24.79
N GLU A 530 1.91 -22.59 -24.11
CA GLU A 530 2.06 -23.92 -24.77
C GLU A 530 0.85 -24.21 -25.66
N ILE A 531 -0.37 -24.11 -25.11
CA ILE A 531 -1.61 -24.36 -25.86
C ILE A 531 -1.74 -23.40 -27.06
N PHE A 532 -1.50 -22.13 -26.85
CA PHE A 532 -1.55 -21.12 -27.91
C PHE A 532 -0.58 -21.46 -29.06
N SER A 533 0.64 -21.84 -28.73
CA SER A 533 1.66 -22.18 -29.71
C SER A 533 1.29 -23.46 -30.52
N ILE A 534 0.71 -24.46 -29.86
CA ILE A 534 0.18 -25.67 -30.51
C ILE A 534 -0.95 -25.29 -31.47
N LEU A 535 -1.92 -24.48 -31.01
CA LEU A 535 -3.08 -24.09 -31.83
C LEU A 535 -2.67 -23.22 -33.03
N CYS A 536 -1.82 -22.21 -32.81
CA CYS A 536 -1.38 -21.32 -33.88
C CYS A 536 -0.53 -22.05 -34.94
N SER A 537 0.38 -22.93 -34.52
CA SER A 537 1.22 -23.67 -35.44
C SER A 537 0.42 -24.73 -36.24
N SER A 538 -0.42 -25.51 -35.55
CA SER A 538 -1.29 -26.51 -36.21
C SER A 538 -2.35 -25.88 -37.08
N GLY A 539 -3.00 -24.79 -36.59
CA GLY A 539 -4.00 -24.04 -37.35
C GLY A 539 -3.40 -23.37 -38.59
N GLY A 540 -2.19 -22.82 -38.48
CA GLY A 540 -1.45 -22.27 -39.62
C GLY A 540 -1.16 -23.33 -40.69
N LEU A 541 -0.67 -24.50 -40.28
CA LEU A 541 -0.46 -25.63 -41.21
C LEU A 541 -1.78 -26.05 -41.88
N LEU A 542 -2.85 -26.17 -41.11
CA LEU A 542 -4.17 -26.52 -41.62
C LEU A 542 -4.68 -25.50 -42.63
N ALA A 543 -4.63 -24.23 -42.30
CA ALA A 543 -5.15 -23.15 -43.12
C ALA A 543 -4.40 -23.01 -44.45
N PHE A 544 -3.07 -22.87 -44.40
CA PHE A 544 -2.29 -22.58 -45.60
C PHE A 544 -2.17 -23.78 -46.54
N ILE A 545 -2.13 -25.03 -46.04
CA ILE A 545 -1.97 -26.21 -46.85
C ILE A 545 -3.31 -26.71 -47.41
N PHE A 546 -4.38 -26.67 -46.61
CA PHE A 546 -5.63 -27.34 -46.99
C PHE A 546 -6.74 -26.40 -47.47
N PHE A 547 -6.88 -25.16 -46.97
CA PHE A 547 -7.97 -24.27 -47.40
C PHE A 547 -7.92 -23.96 -48.91
N PRO A 548 -6.75 -23.66 -49.52
CA PRO A 548 -6.68 -23.44 -50.96
C PRO A 548 -7.17 -24.68 -51.79
N LYS A 549 -6.87 -25.89 -51.29
CA LYS A 549 -7.30 -27.13 -51.94
C LYS A 549 -8.81 -27.36 -51.78
N CYS A 550 -9.35 -27.07 -50.60
CA CYS A 550 -10.80 -27.15 -50.37
C CYS A 550 -11.56 -26.16 -51.22
N TYR A 551 -11.02 -24.94 -51.38
CA TYR A 551 -11.59 -23.93 -52.27
C TYR A 551 -11.73 -24.47 -53.70
N ILE A 552 -10.72 -25.17 -54.24
CA ILE A 552 -10.77 -25.76 -55.58
C ILE A 552 -11.75 -26.92 -55.62
N ILE A 553 -11.78 -27.80 -54.61
CA ILE A 553 -12.66 -28.98 -54.60
C ILE A 553 -14.14 -28.59 -54.49
N LEU A 554 -14.45 -27.57 -53.65
CA LEU A 554 -15.85 -27.20 -53.35
C LEU A 554 -16.42 -26.11 -54.25
N LEU A 555 -15.62 -25.05 -54.55
CA LEU A 555 -16.11 -23.84 -55.21
C LEU A 555 -15.67 -23.72 -56.66
N ARG A 556 -14.60 -24.42 -57.09
CA ARG A 556 -14.08 -24.36 -58.45
C ARG A 556 -13.78 -25.77 -59.02
N PRO A 557 -14.77 -26.66 -59.10
CA PRO A 557 -14.54 -28.00 -59.62
C PRO A 557 -14.01 -28.04 -61.06
N ASP A 558 -14.28 -26.97 -61.83
CA ASP A 558 -13.80 -26.81 -63.22
C ASP A 558 -12.28 -26.85 -63.32
N LEU A 559 -11.56 -26.34 -62.27
CA LEU A 559 -10.10 -26.35 -62.18
C LEU A 559 -9.52 -27.73 -61.79
N ASN A 560 -10.37 -28.72 -61.46
CA ASN A 560 -9.97 -30.05 -61.01
C ASN A 560 -9.94 -31.07 -62.16
N ASN A 561 -9.79 -30.67 -63.44
CA ASN A 561 -9.70 -31.53 -64.61
C ASN A 561 -8.25 -31.82 -65.00
N LYS A 562 -7.98 -33.08 -65.48
CA LYS A 562 -6.63 -33.51 -65.86
C LYS A 562 -6.02 -32.70 -67.00
N GLU A 563 -6.82 -32.12 -67.92
CA GLU A 563 -6.34 -31.34 -69.06
C GLU A 563 -5.80 -29.97 -68.63
N GLN A 564 -6.42 -29.30 -67.67
CA GLN A 564 -5.95 -28.03 -67.10
C GLN A 564 -4.73 -28.22 -66.16
N LEU A 565 -4.59 -29.39 -65.55
CA LEU A 565 -3.43 -29.80 -64.76
C LEU A 565 -2.16 -29.98 -65.62
N LYS A 566 -2.30 -30.33 -66.92
CA LYS A 566 -1.17 -30.50 -67.86
C LYS A 566 -0.87 -29.25 -68.70
N GLY A 567 -1.75 -28.30 -68.76
CA GLY A 567 -1.69 -27.25 -69.78
C GLY A 567 -1.79 -25.81 -69.27
N GLY A 568 -0.76 -25.33 -68.60
CA GLY A 568 -0.52 -23.90 -68.47
C GLY A 568 0.17 -23.27 -69.66
N LYS A 569 -0.35 -23.48 -70.92
CA LYS A 569 -0.02 -22.69 -72.12
C LYS A 569 -0.97 -22.99 -73.24
N LYS A 570 -2.08 -22.34 -73.28
CA LYS A 570 -2.73 -21.88 -74.50
C LYS A 570 -3.43 -20.56 -74.19
N LEU A 571 -2.65 -19.47 -74.26
CA LEU A 571 -3.21 -18.14 -74.41
C LEU A 571 -2.89 -17.69 -75.79
N ASN A 572 -3.96 -17.26 -76.50
CA ASN A 572 -4.00 -16.37 -77.63
C ASN A 572 -3.56 -16.93 -79.00
N SER A 573 -4.53 -17.42 -79.69
CA SER A 573 -4.80 -17.00 -81.07
C SER A 573 -6.25 -16.60 -81.18
N LEU A 574 -6.52 -15.35 -81.05
CA LEU A 574 -7.72 -14.68 -81.55
C LEU A 574 -7.36 -13.99 -82.84
N PRO A 575 -8.28 -14.05 -83.85
CA PRO A 575 -8.02 -13.41 -85.15
C PRO A 575 -8.06 -11.90 -85.09
#